data_5bc76288bb8e628aa4409ed6004e3690
#
_entry.id   5bc76288bb8e628aa4409ed6004e3690
#
_cell.length_a   1.000
_cell.length_b   1.000
_cell.length_c   1.000
_cell.angle_alpha   90.00
_cell.angle_beta   90.00
_cell.angle_gamma   90.00
#
_symmetry.space_group_name_H-M   'P 1'
#
loop_
_entity.id
_entity.type
_entity.pdbx_description
1 polymer ?
#
loop_
_entity_poly.entity_id
_entity_poly.type
_entity_poly.pdbx_seq_one_letter_code
_entity_poly.pdbx_strand_id
1 'polypeptide(L)'
;IINDALNNFRKIRLEDLSLIAPVDGQRSSSFGLRRFFNGQPRSPHSGMDISAQTGTVIKSPRHGIVTVTGDYFFNGKTVIIDHGQGFITMYCHLSEINVKEGDELFVNDLIGLVGATGRVTGPHLHFGTYLNGTAIDPEIFIDDY
;
A
#
# COMPACT_ATOMS: atom_id res chain seq x y z
N ILE A 1 -1.73 -12.80 -9.91
CA ILE A 1 -0.49 -12.02 -9.81
C ILE A 1 -0.41 -11.28 -8.48
N ILE A 2 -1.42 -10.48 -8.15
CA ILE A 2 -1.41 -9.75 -6.88
C ILE A 2 -1.46 -10.71 -5.70
N ASN A 3 -2.30 -11.74 -5.75
CA ASN A 3 -2.38 -12.73 -4.68
C ASN A 3 -1.06 -13.46 -4.47
N ASP A 4 -0.37 -13.83 -5.56
CA ASP A 4 0.94 -14.48 -5.47
C ASP A 4 1.96 -13.57 -4.80
N ALA A 5 1.96 -12.27 -5.16
CA ALA A 5 2.86 -11.31 -4.55
C ALA A 5 2.57 -11.10 -3.06
N LEU A 6 1.30 -11.07 -2.66
CA LEU A 6 0.92 -10.89 -1.25
C LEU A 6 1.29 -12.10 -0.39
N ASN A 7 1.43 -13.27 -0.99
CA ASN A 7 1.81 -14.49 -0.28
C ASN A 7 3.29 -14.82 -0.40
N ASN A 8 4.06 -13.99 -1.10
CA ASN A 8 5.48 -14.23 -1.27
C ASN A 8 6.22 -14.14 0.06
N PHE A 9 7.07 -15.13 0.32
CA PHE A 9 7.83 -15.20 1.56
C PHE A 9 9.33 -15.26 1.27
N ARG A 10 10.06 -14.23 1.69
CA ARG A 10 11.51 -14.19 1.61
C ARG A 10 12.12 -14.50 2.98
N LYS A 11 13.18 -15.27 3.00
CA LYS A 11 13.86 -15.64 4.26
C LYS A 11 14.82 -14.54 4.70
N ILE A 12 14.29 -13.31 4.83
CA ILE A 12 15.02 -12.19 5.38
C ILE A 12 14.51 -11.92 6.79
N ARG A 13 15.43 -11.85 7.72
CA ARG A 13 15.07 -11.61 9.11
C ARG A 13 14.58 -10.17 9.29
N LEU A 14 13.43 -10.02 9.90
CA LEU A 14 12.91 -8.74 10.34
C LEU A 14 13.08 -8.64 11.84
N GLU A 15 13.75 -7.59 12.30
CA GLU A 15 13.95 -7.37 13.74
C GLU A 15 12.75 -6.67 14.35
N ASP A 16 12.06 -5.85 13.56
CA ASP A 16 10.80 -5.22 13.93
C ASP A 16 9.93 -5.01 12.69
N LEU A 17 8.69 -4.61 12.90
CA LEU A 17 7.72 -4.39 11.82
C LEU A 17 7.33 -2.92 11.70
N SER A 18 8.21 -2.02 12.11
CA SER A 18 7.97 -0.59 12.11
C SER A 18 8.01 -0.02 10.69
N LEU A 19 7.10 0.87 10.39
CA LEU A 19 7.00 1.58 9.12
C LEU A 19 6.95 3.09 9.38
N ILE A 20 7.55 3.90 8.50
CA ILE A 20 7.22 5.31 8.45
C ILE A 20 5.96 5.50 7.60
N ALA A 21 5.26 6.61 7.76
CA ALA A 21 4.11 6.91 6.91
C ALA A 21 4.56 7.05 5.46
N PRO A 22 3.92 6.35 4.50
CA PRO A 22 4.36 6.38 3.10
C PRO A 22 4.08 7.70 2.40
N VAL A 23 3.17 8.51 2.94
CA VAL A 23 2.78 9.79 2.32
C VAL A 23 2.34 10.76 3.42
N ASP A 24 2.56 12.05 3.19
CA ASP A 24 2.01 13.09 4.04
C ASP A 24 0.55 13.32 3.64
N GLY A 25 -0.35 13.14 4.58
CA GLY A 25 -1.77 13.29 4.31
C GLY A 25 -2.60 12.89 5.50
N GLN A 26 -3.89 13.12 5.39
CA GLN A 26 -4.84 12.80 6.44
C GLN A 26 -5.52 11.48 6.14
N ARG A 27 -5.61 10.62 7.13
CA ARG A 27 -6.28 9.33 6.98
C ARG A 27 -7.77 9.56 6.82
N SER A 28 -8.33 9.07 5.71
CA SER A 28 -9.72 9.32 5.34
C SER A 28 -10.60 8.08 5.47
N SER A 29 -10.02 6.88 5.53
CA SER A 29 -10.78 5.65 5.62
C SER A 29 -9.95 4.60 6.31
N SER A 30 -10.44 4.09 7.44
CA SER A 30 -9.70 3.16 8.29
C SER A 30 -9.81 1.73 7.80
N PHE A 31 -8.82 0.90 8.21
CA PHE A 31 -8.86 -0.54 8.00
C PHE A 31 -10.09 -1.15 8.66
N GLY A 32 -10.69 -2.13 7.98
CA GLY A 32 -11.84 -2.87 8.50
C GLY A 32 -13.16 -2.14 8.44
N LEU A 33 -13.17 -0.89 7.97
CA LEU A 33 -14.41 -0.13 7.84
C LEU A 33 -15.34 -0.83 6.87
N ARG A 34 -16.55 -1.15 7.33
CA ARG A 34 -17.61 -1.71 6.48
C ARG A 34 -18.44 -0.60 5.90
N ARG A 35 -18.77 -0.76 4.62
CA ARG A 35 -19.65 0.17 3.90
C ARG A 35 -20.86 -0.56 3.39
N PHE A 36 -21.90 0.21 3.07
CA PHE A 36 -23.13 -0.32 2.51
C PHE A 36 -23.38 0.34 1.15
N PHE A 37 -23.95 -0.43 0.25
CA PHE A 37 -24.42 0.08 -1.04
C PHE A 37 -25.82 -0.45 -1.27
N ASN A 38 -26.81 0.44 -1.41
CA ASN A 38 -28.23 0.08 -1.51
C ASN A 38 -28.68 -0.85 -0.38
N GLY A 39 -28.18 -0.61 0.85
CA GLY A 39 -28.52 -1.43 2.01
C GLY A 39 -27.78 -2.75 2.12
N GLN A 40 -26.89 -3.06 1.16
CA GLN A 40 -26.11 -4.30 1.17
C GLN A 40 -24.73 -4.05 1.76
N PRO A 41 -24.26 -4.90 2.71
CA PRO A 41 -22.93 -4.74 3.27
C PRO A 41 -21.87 -5.04 2.21
N ARG A 42 -20.78 -4.26 2.22
CA ARG A 42 -19.58 -4.49 1.42
C ARG A 42 -18.53 -5.19 2.25
N SER A 43 -17.52 -5.75 1.58
CA SER A 43 -16.36 -6.31 2.26
C SER A 43 -15.68 -5.25 3.12
N PRO A 44 -15.11 -5.62 4.28
CA PRO A 44 -14.35 -4.69 5.08
C PRO A 44 -13.18 -4.09 4.29
N HIS A 45 -12.82 -2.85 4.59
CA HIS A 45 -11.69 -2.18 3.96
C HIS A 45 -10.39 -2.91 4.31
N SER A 46 -9.64 -3.36 3.31
CA SER A 46 -8.45 -4.21 3.49
C SER A 46 -7.17 -3.42 3.68
N GLY A 47 -7.25 -2.12 3.83
CA GLY A 47 -6.12 -1.23 4.01
C GLY A 47 -6.57 0.08 4.62
N MET A 48 -5.77 1.11 4.42
CA MET A 48 -6.02 2.45 4.95
C MET A 48 -5.92 3.44 3.80
N ASP A 49 -6.85 4.38 3.73
CA ASP A 49 -6.79 5.45 2.75
C ASP A 49 -6.20 6.70 3.38
N ILE A 50 -5.29 7.34 2.67
CA ILE A 50 -4.66 8.59 3.09
C ILE A 50 -4.96 9.64 2.03
N SER A 51 -5.72 10.67 2.40
CA SER A 51 -6.05 11.77 1.49
C SER A 51 -4.82 12.60 1.21
N ALA A 52 -4.55 12.83 -0.07
CA ALA A 52 -3.45 13.68 -0.51
C ALA A 52 -3.76 14.15 -1.92
N GLN A 53 -3.19 15.27 -2.31
CA GLN A 53 -3.38 15.78 -3.67
C GLN A 53 -2.65 14.93 -4.69
N THR A 54 -3.18 14.87 -5.90
CA THR A 54 -2.51 14.24 -7.03
C THR A 54 -1.11 14.84 -7.19
N GLY A 55 -0.11 13.97 -7.31
CA GLY A 55 1.29 14.38 -7.43
C GLY A 55 2.06 14.40 -6.12
N THR A 56 1.40 14.18 -4.97
CA THR A 56 2.11 14.05 -3.70
C THR A 56 3.02 12.83 -3.73
N VAL A 57 4.24 12.99 -3.26
CA VAL A 57 5.27 11.94 -3.28
C VAL A 57 4.91 10.80 -2.33
N ILE A 58 5.02 9.58 -2.83
CA ILE A 58 4.89 8.36 -2.03
C ILE A 58 6.28 7.79 -1.80
N LYS A 59 6.62 7.56 -0.53
CA LYS A 59 7.95 7.12 -0.11
C LYS A 59 7.91 5.72 0.46
N SER A 60 8.99 4.96 0.23
CA SER A 60 9.11 3.63 0.81
C SER A 60 9.17 3.73 2.34
N PRO A 61 8.30 2.99 3.05
CA PRO A 61 8.24 3.07 4.52
C PRO A 61 9.34 2.31 5.23
N ARG A 62 10.04 1.42 4.53
CA ARG A 62 11.20 0.70 5.02
C ARG A 62 11.88 -0.03 3.86
N HIS A 63 13.04 -0.63 4.13
CA HIS A 63 13.77 -1.41 3.13
C HIS A 63 12.90 -2.54 2.55
N GLY A 64 12.98 -2.74 1.25
CA GLY A 64 12.26 -3.80 0.58
C GLY A 64 12.60 -3.91 -0.89
N ILE A 65 11.96 -4.85 -1.55
CA ILE A 65 12.14 -5.09 -2.99
C ILE A 65 10.77 -5.00 -3.67
N VAL A 66 10.73 -4.26 -4.77
CA VAL A 66 9.52 -4.15 -5.59
C VAL A 66 9.25 -5.49 -6.28
N THR A 67 8.09 -6.08 -6.02
CA THR A 67 7.71 -7.37 -6.62
C THR A 67 6.67 -7.24 -7.71
N VAL A 68 5.83 -6.22 -7.68
CA VAL A 68 4.79 -5.99 -8.68
C VAL A 68 4.68 -4.51 -8.99
N THR A 69 4.58 -4.17 -10.28
CA THR A 69 4.08 -2.89 -10.76
C THR A 69 3.06 -3.17 -11.85
N GLY A 70 1.96 -2.43 -11.87
CA GLY A 70 0.94 -2.66 -12.88
C GLY A 70 -0.19 -1.65 -12.81
N ASP A 71 -1.13 -1.76 -13.73
CA ASP A 71 -2.31 -0.91 -13.81
C ASP A 71 -3.54 -1.80 -13.89
N TYR A 72 -4.37 -1.79 -12.87
CA TYR A 72 -5.50 -2.70 -12.72
C TYR A 72 -6.81 -1.93 -12.67
N PHE A 73 -7.90 -2.62 -13.05
CA PHE A 73 -9.21 -1.96 -13.15
C PHE A 73 -9.65 -1.30 -11.85
N PHE A 74 -9.59 -2.03 -10.74
CA PHE A 74 -10.03 -1.51 -9.43
C PHE A 74 -8.95 -0.73 -8.70
N ASN A 75 -7.75 -1.26 -8.66
CA ASN A 75 -6.64 -0.69 -7.87
C ASN A 75 -5.89 0.43 -8.59
N GLY A 76 -6.10 0.57 -9.91
CA GLY A 76 -5.35 1.52 -10.70
C GLY A 76 -3.87 1.19 -10.75
N LYS A 77 -3.04 2.20 -10.88
CA LYS A 77 -1.59 2.02 -10.88
C LYS A 77 -1.15 1.58 -9.50
N THR A 78 -0.51 0.42 -9.44
CA THR A 78 -0.25 -0.32 -8.20
C THR A 78 1.20 -0.72 -8.11
N VAL A 79 1.76 -0.62 -6.89
CA VAL A 79 3.10 -1.11 -6.54
C VAL A 79 2.95 -2.03 -5.33
N ILE A 80 3.68 -3.15 -5.34
CA ILE A 80 3.77 -4.04 -4.18
C ILE A 80 5.25 -4.21 -3.81
N ILE A 81 5.55 -4.08 -2.52
CA ILE A 81 6.89 -4.18 -1.97
C ILE A 81 6.94 -5.32 -0.96
N ASP A 82 7.94 -6.18 -1.10
CA ASP A 82 8.25 -7.26 -0.19
C ASP A 82 9.36 -6.81 0.77
N HIS A 83 9.02 -6.71 2.06
CA HIS A 83 9.96 -6.30 3.10
C HIS A 83 10.65 -7.49 3.79
N GLY A 84 10.30 -8.70 3.39
CA GLY A 84 10.85 -9.93 3.96
C GLY A 84 9.94 -10.54 5.01
N GLN A 85 10.15 -11.83 5.32
CA GLN A 85 9.43 -12.59 6.35
C GLN A 85 7.91 -12.58 6.16
N GLY A 86 7.44 -12.47 4.91
CA GLY A 86 6.02 -12.40 4.62
C GLY A 86 5.37 -11.04 4.87
N PHE A 87 6.18 -10.01 5.17
CA PHE A 87 5.69 -8.65 5.40
C PHE A 87 5.70 -7.88 4.09
N ILE A 88 4.51 -7.50 3.62
CA ILE A 88 4.30 -6.92 2.28
C ILE A 88 3.44 -5.68 2.39
N THR A 89 3.77 -4.66 1.60
CA THR A 89 2.97 -3.44 1.50
C THR A 89 2.49 -3.22 0.08
N MET A 90 1.31 -2.64 -0.07
CA MET A 90 0.68 -2.39 -1.37
C MET A 90 0.21 -0.95 -1.46
N TYR A 91 0.44 -0.34 -2.61
CA TYR A 91 0.16 1.07 -2.89
C TYR A 91 -0.70 1.15 -4.14
N CYS A 92 -1.89 1.73 -4.03
CA CYS A 92 -2.87 1.76 -5.13
C CYS A 92 -3.27 3.18 -5.49
N HIS A 93 -3.82 3.33 -6.71
CA HIS A 93 -4.39 4.56 -7.26
C HIS A 93 -3.35 5.62 -7.58
N LEU A 94 -2.11 5.21 -7.85
CA LEU A 94 -1.03 6.14 -8.19
C LEU A 94 -1.31 6.85 -9.52
N SER A 95 -0.86 8.09 -9.63
CA SER A 95 -0.85 8.79 -10.93
C SER A 95 0.39 8.42 -11.73
N GLU A 96 1.48 8.08 -11.06
CA GLU A 96 2.74 7.74 -11.69
C GLU A 96 3.47 6.70 -10.85
N ILE A 97 4.07 5.70 -11.51
CA ILE A 97 4.94 4.70 -10.89
C ILE A 97 6.38 5.04 -11.26
N ASN A 98 7.25 5.22 -10.27
CA ASN A 98 8.65 5.61 -10.48
C ASN A 98 9.63 4.49 -10.16
N VAL A 99 9.15 3.27 -9.99
CA VAL A 99 9.95 2.08 -9.71
C VAL A 99 9.58 0.97 -10.68
N LYS A 100 10.40 -0.08 -10.72
CA LYS A 100 10.13 -1.27 -11.53
C LYS A 100 10.37 -2.52 -10.70
N GLU A 101 9.81 -3.64 -11.16
CA GLU A 101 9.99 -4.92 -10.50
C GLU A 101 11.47 -5.26 -10.37
N GLY A 102 11.85 -5.71 -9.18
CA GLY A 102 13.22 -6.03 -8.86
C GLY A 102 14.00 -4.89 -8.19
N ASP A 103 13.48 -3.66 -8.22
CA ASP A 103 14.19 -2.55 -7.57
C ASP A 103 14.27 -2.77 -6.06
N GLU A 104 15.46 -2.56 -5.52
CA GLU A 104 15.67 -2.52 -4.08
C GLU A 104 15.47 -1.08 -3.60
N LEU A 105 14.61 -0.90 -2.60
CA LEU A 105 14.28 0.39 -2.04
C LEU A 105 14.72 0.47 -0.59
N PHE A 106 15.21 1.63 -0.20
CA PHE A 106 15.52 1.95 1.19
C PHE A 106 14.47 2.90 1.73
N VAL A 107 14.42 3.07 3.04
CA VAL A 107 13.47 3.99 3.67
C VAL A 107 13.56 5.38 3.03
N ASN A 108 12.43 6.00 2.74
CA ASN A 108 12.28 7.31 2.09
C ASN A 108 12.54 7.34 0.58
N ASP A 109 12.91 6.21 -0.05
CA ASP A 109 13.05 6.19 -1.51
C ASP A 109 11.70 6.43 -2.19
N LEU A 110 11.73 7.13 -3.32
CA LEU A 110 10.53 7.45 -4.10
C LEU A 110 9.92 6.18 -4.69
N ILE A 111 8.63 5.96 -4.45
CA ILE A 111 7.85 4.89 -5.10
C ILE A 111 7.09 5.42 -6.30
N GLY A 112 6.41 6.54 -6.14
CA GLY A 112 5.56 7.12 -7.15
C GLY A 112 4.80 8.32 -6.60
N LEU A 113 3.73 8.70 -7.29
CA LEU A 113 2.94 9.87 -6.96
C LEU A 113 1.48 9.50 -6.73
N VAL A 114 0.86 10.13 -5.75
CA VAL A 114 -0.56 9.98 -5.45
C VAL A 114 -1.40 10.36 -6.68
N GLY A 115 -2.47 9.64 -6.89
CA GLY A 115 -3.40 9.92 -7.97
C GLY A 115 -4.81 9.45 -7.64
N ALA A 116 -5.59 9.23 -8.69
CA ALA A 116 -6.96 8.75 -8.60
C ALA A 116 -7.25 7.73 -9.70
N THR A 117 -6.24 6.93 -10.05
CA THR A 117 -6.39 5.87 -11.06
C THR A 117 -7.14 4.68 -10.49
N GLY A 118 -7.75 3.89 -11.36
CA GLY A 118 -8.61 2.80 -10.95
C GLY A 118 -10.01 3.29 -10.61
N ARG A 119 -10.73 2.52 -9.79
CA ARG A 119 -12.12 2.81 -9.48
C ARG A 119 -12.23 3.57 -8.16
N VAL A 120 -12.02 4.89 -8.23
CA VAL A 120 -12.07 5.78 -7.06
C VAL A 120 -12.80 7.08 -7.41
N THR A 121 -13.19 7.84 -6.39
CA THR A 121 -13.92 9.10 -6.56
C THR A 121 -13.05 10.33 -6.41
N GLY A 122 -11.82 10.19 -5.90
CA GLY A 122 -10.92 11.31 -5.74
C GLY A 122 -9.51 10.87 -5.35
N PRO A 123 -8.54 11.78 -5.35
CA PRO A 123 -7.15 11.44 -5.10
C PRO A 123 -6.90 11.02 -3.66
N HIS A 124 -6.24 9.88 -3.52
CA HIS A 124 -5.79 9.36 -2.23
C HIS A 124 -4.81 8.22 -2.48
N LEU A 125 -4.05 7.86 -1.45
CA LEU A 125 -3.29 6.62 -1.45
C LEU A 125 -4.07 5.55 -0.70
N HIS A 126 -4.33 4.42 -1.35
CA HIS A 126 -4.75 3.22 -0.64
C HIS A 126 -3.50 2.44 -0.26
N PHE A 127 -3.28 2.26 1.04
CA PHE A 127 -2.09 1.62 1.60
C PHE A 127 -2.49 0.37 2.34
N GLY A 128 -2.00 -0.79 1.89
CA GLY A 128 -2.28 -2.07 2.52
C GLY A 128 -1.03 -2.68 3.12
N THR A 129 -1.19 -3.36 4.25
CA THR A 129 -0.13 -4.15 4.89
C THR A 129 -0.58 -5.58 5.08
N TYR A 130 0.31 -6.52 4.83
CA TYR A 130 0.01 -7.95 4.86
C TYR A 130 1.10 -8.71 5.59
N LEU A 131 0.70 -9.67 6.42
CA LEU A 131 1.61 -10.64 7.03
C LEU A 131 1.16 -12.04 6.63
N ASN A 132 2.04 -12.77 5.96
CA ASN A 132 1.76 -14.14 5.50
C ASN A 132 0.45 -14.24 4.73
N GLY A 133 0.19 -13.25 3.85
CA GLY A 133 -1.00 -13.21 3.00
C GLY A 133 -2.25 -12.66 3.67
N THR A 134 -2.21 -12.32 4.96
CA THR A 134 -3.35 -11.78 5.69
C THR A 134 -3.24 -10.27 5.83
N ALA A 135 -4.30 -9.56 5.46
CA ALA A 135 -4.36 -8.10 5.59
C ALA A 135 -4.40 -7.71 7.08
N ILE A 136 -3.53 -6.79 7.46
CA ILE A 136 -3.40 -6.29 8.83
C ILE A 136 -3.58 -4.77 8.82
N ASP A 137 -4.13 -4.22 9.87
CA ASP A 137 -4.32 -2.77 10.00
C ASP A 137 -2.97 -2.05 9.92
N PRO A 138 -2.75 -1.18 8.90
CA PRO A 138 -1.49 -0.45 8.76
C PRO A 138 -1.13 0.43 9.96
N GLU A 139 -2.12 0.91 10.69
CA GLU A 139 -1.89 1.75 11.88
C GLU A 139 -1.01 1.08 12.92
N ILE A 140 -1.07 -0.26 13.00
CA ILE A 140 -0.28 -1.03 13.97
C ILE A 140 1.22 -0.85 13.72
N PHE A 141 1.61 -0.67 12.46
CA PHE A 141 3.02 -0.64 12.06
C PHE A 141 3.59 0.77 11.93
N ILE A 142 2.74 1.78 11.72
CA ILE A 142 3.20 3.15 11.47
C ILE A 142 3.55 3.82 12.81
N ASP A 143 4.81 4.28 12.89
CA ASP A 143 5.24 5.05 14.05
C ASP A 143 4.68 6.46 13.98
N ASP A 144 4.07 6.90 15.06
CA ASP A 144 3.65 8.29 15.24
C ASP A 144 4.82 9.09 15.82
N TYR A 145 5.08 10.24 15.24
CA TYR A 145 6.07 11.18 15.76
C TYR A 145 5.47 12.50 16.09
#